data_0c21881582c416dddb1b55d5c0b89160
#
_entry.id   0c21881582c416dddb1b55d5c0b89160
#
_cell.length_a   1.000
_cell.length_b   1.000
_cell.length_c   1.000
_cell.angle_alpha   90.00
_cell.angle_beta   90.00
_cell.angle_gamma   90.00
#
_symmetry.space_group_name_H-M   'P 1'
#
loop_
_entity.id
_entity.type
_entity.pdbx_description
1 polymer ?
#
loop_
_entity_poly.entity_id
_entity_poly.type
_entity_poly.pdbx_seq_one_letter_code
_entity_poly.pdbx_strand_id
1 'polypeptide(L)'
;MPAVTADTLTLARISTPGAEVTNRPVRSVTTAPSGFEGEGFPVRRAFAGIAKNILDPFIMMDQMGEVNYSPYEPRGTDWHPHRGFETVTY
;
A
#
# COMPACT_ATOMS: atom_id res chain seq x y z
N MET A 1 12.37 11.55 -1.46
CA MET A 1 11.61 12.09 -0.31
C MET A 1 12.39 11.81 0.97
N PRO A 2 12.48 12.77 1.87
CA PRO A 2 13.02 12.48 3.19
C PRO A 2 12.11 11.47 3.89
N ALA A 3 12.69 10.47 4.52
CA ALA A 3 11.95 9.56 5.37
C ALA A 3 11.45 10.32 6.60
N VAL A 4 10.18 10.27 6.88
CA VAL A 4 9.63 10.74 8.15
C VAL A 4 9.69 9.57 9.12
N THR A 5 10.55 9.69 10.11
CA THR A 5 10.65 8.70 11.18
C THR A 5 9.92 9.23 12.42
N ALA A 6 9.06 8.41 12.99
CA ALA A 6 8.38 8.71 14.24
C ALA A 6 8.81 7.70 15.30
N ASP A 7 9.05 8.19 16.50
CA ASP A 7 9.24 7.31 17.65
C ASP A 7 7.90 6.71 18.04
N THR A 8 7.75 5.42 17.82
CA THR A 8 6.51 4.69 18.08
C THR A 8 6.13 4.67 19.57
N LEU A 9 7.08 4.92 20.47
CA LEU A 9 6.80 5.01 21.89
C LEU A 9 6.15 6.33 22.30
N THR A 10 6.34 7.38 21.49
CA THR A 10 5.78 8.70 21.75
C THR A 10 4.51 9.00 20.95
N LEU A 11 4.12 8.13 20.02
CA LEU A 11 2.88 8.29 19.29
C LEU A 11 1.67 8.11 20.18
N ALA A 12 0.69 8.99 20.03
CA ALA A 12 -0.60 8.84 20.71
C ALA A 12 -1.27 7.55 20.25
N ARG A 13 -1.74 6.75 21.20
CA ARG A 13 -2.49 5.54 20.90
C ARG A 13 -3.96 5.86 20.64
N ILE A 14 -4.57 5.14 19.72
CA ILE A 14 -6.00 5.21 19.49
C ILE A 14 -6.70 4.64 20.74
N SER A 15 -7.70 5.36 21.24
CA SER A 15 -8.50 4.91 22.38
C SER A 15 -9.22 3.59 22.03
N THR A 16 -9.42 2.75 23.06
CA THR A 16 -10.26 1.57 22.92
C THR A 16 -11.68 1.99 22.54
N PRO A 17 -12.27 1.43 21.47
CA PRO A 17 -13.63 1.77 21.07
C PRO A 17 -14.65 1.51 22.18
N GLY A 18 -15.62 2.40 22.33
CA GLY A 18 -16.75 2.21 23.24
C GLY A 18 -17.76 1.18 22.73
N ALA A 19 -18.75 0.85 23.55
CA ALA A 19 -19.77 -0.13 23.21
C ALA A 19 -20.66 0.26 22.02
N GLU A 20 -20.75 1.56 21.72
CA GLU A 20 -21.52 2.12 20.60
C GLU A 20 -20.82 1.96 19.25
N VAL A 21 -19.56 1.52 19.23
CA VAL A 21 -18.79 1.35 17.99
C VAL A 21 -19.06 -0.02 17.40
N THR A 22 -19.45 -0.03 16.14
CA THR A 22 -19.70 -1.26 15.38
C THR A 22 -18.46 -1.59 14.54
N ASN A 23 -18.04 -2.85 14.57
CA ASN A 23 -16.99 -3.34 13.69
C ASN A 23 -17.43 -3.29 12.22
N ARG A 24 -16.56 -2.78 11.36
CA ARG A 24 -16.81 -2.84 9.92
C ARG A 24 -16.60 -4.27 9.43
N PRO A 25 -17.62 -4.91 8.85
CA PRO A 25 -17.46 -6.27 8.31
C PRO A 25 -16.59 -6.27 7.05
N VAL A 26 -16.02 -7.43 6.75
CA VAL A 26 -15.37 -7.67 5.46
C VAL A 26 -16.44 -7.72 4.38
N ARG A 27 -16.33 -6.90 3.35
CA ARG A 27 -17.28 -6.86 2.23
C ARG A 27 -17.01 -7.96 1.21
N SER A 28 -15.74 -8.14 0.86
CA SER A 28 -15.33 -9.15 -0.12
C SER A 28 -13.85 -9.46 0.06
N VAL A 29 -13.45 -10.61 -0.43
CA VAL A 29 -12.06 -11.05 -0.48
C VAL A 29 -11.74 -11.40 -1.94
N THR A 30 -10.65 -10.85 -2.45
CA THR A 30 -10.19 -11.12 -3.82
C THR A 30 -8.72 -11.51 -3.79
N THR A 31 -8.30 -12.27 -4.78
CA THR A 31 -6.88 -12.57 -4.98
C THR A 31 -6.26 -11.51 -5.88
N ALA A 32 -5.22 -10.85 -5.39
CA ALA A 32 -4.51 -9.85 -6.17
C ALA A 32 -3.81 -10.50 -7.37
N PRO A 33 -4.03 -10.01 -8.60
CA PRO A 33 -3.30 -10.51 -9.75
C PRO A 33 -1.81 -10.16 -9.64
N SER A 34 -0.99 -11.04 -10.16
CA SER A 34 0.46 -10.84 -10.30
C SER A 34 0.78 -10.16 -11.61
N GLY A 35 1.81 -9.33 -11.62
CA GLY A 35 2.29 -8.65 -12.81
C GLY A 35 3.70 -8.12 -12.60
N PHE A 36 4.15 -7.30 -13.52
CA PHE A 36 5.46 -6.65 -13.47
C PHE A 36 5.28 -5.15 -13.70
N GLU A 37 6.10 -4.37 -13.03
CA GLU A 37 6.12 -2.93 -13.15
C GLU A 37 7.55 -2.42 -13.36
N GLY A 38 7.67 -1.17 -13.80
CA GLY A 38 8.94 -0.51 -14.02
C GLY A 38 9.88 -1.31 -14.93
N GLU A 39 11.10 -1.51 -14.49
CA GLU A 39 12.13 -2.27 -15.21
C GLU A 39 12.02 -3.78 -14.99
N GLY A 40 10.85 -4.28 -14.60
CA GLY A 40 10.57 -5.70 -14.51
C GLY A 40 10.56 -6.25 -13.07
N PHE A 41 10.29 -5.45 -12.07
CA PHE A 41 10.07 -5.97 -10.73
C PHE A 41 8.65 -6.53 -10.58
N PRO A 42 8.47 -7.67 -9.89
CA PRO A 42 7.16 -8.27 -9.72
C PRO A 42 6.31 -7.51 -8.71
N VAL A 43 5.01 -7.42 -8.98
CA VAL A 43 4.02 -6.82 -8.08
C VAL A 43 2.76 -7.66 -8.02
N ARG A 44 2.04 -7.54 -6.91
CA ARG A 44 0.64 -7.96 -6.78
C ARG A 44 -0.21 -6.73 -6.55
N ARG A 45 -1.18 -6.50 -7.41
CA ARG A 45 -2.03 -5.30 -7.39
C ARG A 45 -3.35 -5.60 -6.71
N ALA A 46 -3.48 -5.23 -5.43
CA ALA A 46 -4.60 -5.61 -4.60
C ALA A 46 -5.95 -5.07 -5.06
N PHE A 47 -5.98 -3.88 -5.67
CA PHE A 47 -7.23 -3.22 -6.06
C PHE A 47 -7.58 -3.37 -7.54
N ALA A 48 -6.91 -4.25 -8.26
CA ALA A 48 -7.22 -4.48 -9.66
C ALA A 48 -8.65 -5.02 -9.83
N GLY A 49 -9.42 -4.40 -10.71
CA GLY A 49 -10.80 -4.80 -10.99
C GLY A 49 -11.84 -4.37 -9.96
N ILE A 50 -11.46 -3.65 -8.91
CA ILE A 50 -12.40 -3.15 -7.91
C ILE A 50 -12.80 -1.71 -8.26
N ALA A 51 -14.09 -1.42 -8.14
CA ALA A 51 -14.60 -0.09 -8.45
C ALA A 51 -14.03 0.96 -7.48
N LYS A 52 -13.58 2.09 -8.03
CA LYS A 52 -12.89 3.15 -7.25
C LYS A 52 -13.77 3.77 -6.16
N ASN A 53 -15.06 3.87 -6.39
CA ASN A 53 -15.99 4.40 -5.40
C ASN A 53 -16.13 3.51 -4.15
N ILE A 54 -15.77 2.24 -4.25
CA ILE A 54 -15.73 1.31 -3.11
C ILE A 54 -14.44 1.48 -2.32
N LEU A 55 -13.37 1.88 -2.99
CA LEU A 55 -12.04 2.02 -2.42
C LEU A 55 -11.75 3.39 -1.82
N ASP A 56 -12.53 4.41 -2.17
CA ASP A 56 -12.30 5.78 -1.72
C ASP A 56 -12.06 5.86 -0.20
N PRO A 57 -11.02 6.53 0.25
CA PRO A 57 -10.09 7.42 -0.47
C PRO A 57 -8.87 6.73 -1.10
N PHE A 58 -8.78 5.41 -1.06
CA PHE A 58 -7.63 4.70 -1.60
C PHE A 58 -7.70 4.58 -3.11
N ILE A 59 -6.56 4.75 -3.77
CA ILE A 59 -6.44 4.72 -5.22
C ILE A 59 -5.78 3.43 -5.69
N MET A 60 -4.71 3.03 -5.01
CA MET A 60 -3.88 1.90 -5.42
C MET A 60 -3.24 1.26 -4.19
N MET A 61 -3.10 -0.04 -4.23
CA MET A 61 -2.32 -0.81 -3.26
C MET A 61 -1.58 -1.92 -4.00
N ASP A 62 -0.27 -1.85 -3.96
CA ASP A 62 0.60 -2.84 -4.57
C ASP A 62 1.51 -3.47 -3.53
N GLN A 63 1.65 -4.78 -3.61
CA GLN A 63 2.66 -5.52 -2.87
C GLN A 63 3.85 -5.75 -3.80
N MET A 64 5.03 -5.27 -3.41
CA MET A 64 6.26 -5.59 -4.12
C MET A 64 6.57 -7.07 -3.96
N GLY A 65 7.00 -7.69 -5.04
CA GLY A 65 7.16 -9.14 -5.09
C GLY A 65 8.33 -9.67 -4.28
N GLU A 66 8.29 -10.95 -4.06
CA GLU A 66 9.26 -11.72 -3.30
C GLU A 66 10.48 -12.03 -4.18
N VAL A 67 11.44 -11.14 -4.20
CA VAL A 67 12.66 -11.29 -5.02
C VAL A 67 13.89 -11.05 -4.14
N ASN A 68 14.84 -11.96 -4.24
CA ASN A 68 16.16 -11.75 -3.69
C ASN A 68 17.05 -11.12 -4.75
N TYR A 69 17.51 -9.90 -4.49
CA TYR A 69 18.43 -9.19 -5.37
C TYR A 69 19.87 -9.29 -4.86
N SER A 70 20.79 -9.44 -5.80
CA SER A 70 22.21 -9.25 -5.52
C SER A 70 22.51 -7.76 -5.30
N PRO A 71 23.60 -7.40 -4.64
CA PRO A 71 24.02 -6.00 -4.54
C PRO A 71 24.06 -5.35 -5.92
N TYR A 72 23.50 -4.12 -6.01
CA TYR A 72 23.41 -3.32 -7.25
C TYR A 72 22.54 -3.90 -8.37
N GLU A 73 21.83 -4.98 -8.12
CA GLU A 73 20.89 -5.58 -9.07
C GLU A 73 19.49 -4.94 -9.08
N PRO A 74 18.98 -4.37 -7.95
CA PRO A 74 17.60 -3.89 -7.89
C PRO A 74 17.25 -2.91 -9.01
N ARG A 75 16.09 -3.12 -9.60
CA ARG A 75 15.53 -2.26 -10.64
C ARG A 75 14.32 -1.52 -10.08
N GLY A 76 14.06 -0.36 -10.60
CA GLY A 76 12.96 0.48 -10.17
C GLY A 76 12.12 0.97 -11.33
N THR A 77 11.52 2.12 -11.15
CA THR A 77 10.79 2.83 -12.20
C THR A 77 11.47 4.15 -12.51
N ASP A 78 11.20 4.68 -13.70
CA ASP A 78 11.61 6.02 -14.07
C ASP A 78 10.96 7.07 -13.15
N TRP A 79 11.55 8.25 -13.13
CA TRP A 79 10.97 9.38 -12.42
C TRP A 79 9.55 9.65 -12.93
N HIS A 80 8.60 9.71 -12.00
CA HIS A 80 7.20 9.97 -12.30
C HIS A 80 6.55 10.81 -11.19
N PRO A 81 5.52 11.60 -11.49
CA PRO A 81 4.92 12.48 -10.50
C PRO A 81 4.05 11.72 -9.49
N HIS A 82 4.17 12.13 -8.22
CA HIS A 82 3.22 11.77 -7.15
C HIS A 82 2.56 13.06 -6.68
N ARG A 83 1.54 13.49 -7.39
CA ARG A 83 0.89 14.78 -7.15
C ARG A 83 -0.56 14.60 -6.73
N GLY A 84 -0.92 15.26 -5.61
CA GLY A 84 -2.28 15.28 -5.12
C GLY A 84 -2.71 14.06 -4.35
N PHE A 85 -1.78 13.20 -3.93
CA PHE A 85 -2.05 12.04 -3.07
C PHE A 85 -0.88 11.74 -2.14
N GLU A 86 -1.14 10.97 -1.12
CA GLU A 86 -0.14 10.49 -0.18
C GLU A 86 0.24 9.04 -0.48
N THR A 87 1.47 8.69 -0.17
CA THR A 87 1.96 7.31 -0.28
C THR A 87 2.37 6.80 1.09
N VAL A 88 1.98 5.57 1.39
CA VAL A 88 2.35 4.87 2.62
C VAL A 88 3.01 3.57 2.26
N THR A 89 4.14 3.28 2.88
CA THR A 89 4.82 1.98 2.79
C THR A 89 4.64 1.25 4.11
N TYR A 90 4.21 0.00 4.01
CA TYR A 90 4.00 -0.90 5.14
C TYR A 90 4.93 -2.11 5.04
#